data_3bfc84c092c713f97c800ace2827d2ca
#
_entry.id   3bfc84c092c713f97c800ace2827d2ca
#
_cell.length_a   1.000
_cell.length_b   1.000
_cell.length_c   1.000
_cell.angle_alpha   90.00
_cell.angle_beta   90.00
_cell.angle_gamma   90.00
#
_symmetry.space_group_name_H-M   'P 1'
#
loop_
_entity.id
_entity.type
_entity.pdbx_description
1 polymer ?
#
loop_
_entity_poly.entity_id
_entity_poly.type
_entity_poly.pdbx_seq_one_letter_code
_entity_poly.pdbx_strand_id
1 'polypeptide(L)'
;VATILTNKKHIPLIYAILFGMPGIPCIYYGSEWGFKARKEDGDPALRPCFDKPEWNDLTEWISKLANAVNTTKALSYGMFDSIVLTNKQCAFLRSCDDERILVCINADENSFYMNFDMGVTSGVDLLSDKTIEFDNGFEAPAYSAYYLKL
;
A
#
# COMPACT_ATOMS: atom_id res chain seq x y z
N VAL A 1 -7.90 -10.37 7.14
CA VAL A 1 -6.48 -9.96 7.13
C VAL A 1 -5.94 -9.99 8.56
N ALA A 2 -6.47 -9.17 9.49
CA ALA A 2 -5.96 -9.00 10.85
C ALA A 2 -5.93 -10.29 11.71
N THR A 3 -6.77 -11.27 11.39
CA THR A 3 -6.84 -12.56 12.11
C THR A 3 -5.68 -13.50 11.74
N ILE A 4 -5.25 -13.46 10.48
CA ILE A 4 -4.29 -14.44 9.92
C ILE A 4 -2.84 -13.96 10.11
N LEU A 5 -2.62 -12.65 10.03
CA LEU A 5 -1.27 -12.10 10.11
C LEU A 5 -0.72 -12.14 11.54
N THR A 6 0.40 -12.80 11.70
CA THR A 6 1.14 -12.85 12.97
C THR A 6 1.85 -11.53 13.27
N ASN A 7 2.43 -10.91 12.25
CA ASN A 7 3.05 -9.60 12.37
C ASN A 7 2.09 -8.49 11.92
N LYS A 8 1.61 -7.71 12.87
CA LYS A 8 0.66 -6.62 12.61
C LYS A 8 1.23 -5.49 11.73
N LYS A 9 2.56 -5.32 11.70
CA LYS A 9 3.23 -4.33 10.84
C LYS A 9 3.03 -4.61 9.34
N HIS A 10 2.69 -5.85 8.97
CA HIS A 10 2.37 -6.20 7.59
C HIS A 10 0.96 -5.76 7.15
N ILE A 11 0.04 -5.48 8.08
CA ILE A 11 -1.34 -5.13 7.73
C ILE A 11 -1.40 -3.88 6.83
N PRO A 12 -0.78 -2.74 7.19
CA PRO A 12 -0.75 -1.56 6.32
C PRO A 12 -0.13 -1.83 4.95
N LEU A 13 0.91 -2.69 4.90
CA LEU A 13 1.62 -3.00 3.67
C LEU A 13 0.77 -3.84 2.70
N ILE A 14 -0.06 -4.76 3.21
CA ILE A 14 -1.01 -5.51 2.38
C ILE A 14 -2.01 -4.56 1.72
N TYR A 15 -2.53 -3.57 2.46
CA TYR A 15 -3.40 -2.57 1.86
C TYR A 15 -2.64 -1.69 0.87
N ALA A 16 -1.39 -1.33 1.13
CA ALA A 16 -0.58 -0.62 0.15
C ALA A 16 -0.37 -1.43 -1.14
N ILE A 17 -0.18 -2.76 -1.07
CA ILE A 17 -0.16 -3.61 -2.27
C ILE A 17 -1.54 -3.60 -2.95
N LEU A 18 -2.62 -3.84 -2.19
CA LEU A 18 -3.98 -3.94 -2.72
C LEU A 18 -4.39 -2.69 -3.52
N PHE A 19 -4.11 -1.50 -2.98
CA PHE A 19 -4.46 -0.24 -3.64
C PHE A 19 -3.51 0.15 -4.79
N GLY A 20 -2.26 -0.32 -4.77
CA GLY A 20 -1.28 -0.06 -5.83
C GLY A 20 -1.42 -0.98 -7.04
N MET A 21 -1.91 -2.21 -6.86
CA MET A 21 -2.06 -3.20 -7.93
C MET A 21 -3.17 -2.81 -8.92
N PRO A 22 -3.09 -3.27 -10.20
CA PRO A 22 -4.18 -3.12 -11.15
C PRO A 22 -5.47 -3.78 -10.66
N GLY A 23 -6.59 -3.10 -10.84
CA GLY A 23 -7.91 -3.59 -10.47
C GLY A 23 -8.67 -2.63 -9.56
N ILE A 24 -9.77 -3.10 -9.00
CA ILE A 24 -10.61 -2.33 -8.08
C ILE A 24 -10.36 -2.84 -6.66
N PRO A 25 -9.72 -2.06 -5.78
CA PRO A 25 -9.49 -2.47 -4.41
C PRO A 25 -10.83 -2.65 -3.68
N CYS A 26 -11.01 -3.82 -3.06
CA CYS A 26 -12.19 -4.12 -2.29
C CYS A 26 -11.82 -4.41 -0.84
N ILE A 27 -12.45 -3.69 0.09
CA ILE A 27 -12.27 -3.87 1.53
C ILE A 27 -13.55 -4.43 2.11
N TYR A 28 -13.43 -5.56 2.82
CA TYR A 28 -14.55 -6.12 3.56
C TYR A 28 -14.77 -5.30 4.84
N TYR A 29 -16.01 -4.93 5.12
CA TYR A 29 -16.37 -4.05 6.23
C TYR A 29 -15.81 -4.56 7.57
N GLY A 30 -15.33 -3.64 8.41
CA GLY A 30 -14.61 -3.93 9.64
C GLY A 30 -13.12 -4.23 9.46
N SER A 31 -12.69 -4.59 8.25
CA SER A 31 -11.26 -4.81 7.96
C SER A 31 -10.46 -3.51 8.01
N GLU A 32 -11.08 -2.37 7.72
CA GLU A 32 -10.50 -1.02 7.73
C GLU A 32 -10.08 -0.56 9.12
N TRP A 33 -10.62 -1.12 10.18
CA TRP A 33 -10.14 -0.89 11.55
C TRP A 33 -9.51 -2.12 12.20
N GLY A 34 -9.22 -3.15 11.39
CA GLY A 34 -8.50 -4.34 11.86
C GLY A 34 -9.35 -5.32 12.65
N PHE A 35 -10.66 -5.37 12.41
CA PHE A 35 -11.56 -6.34 13.04
C PHE A 35 -11.07 -7.77 12.82
N LYS A 36 -11.19 -8.59 13.86
CA LYS A 36 -10.76 -9.99 13.89
C LYS A 36 -11.93 -10.91 14.09
N ALA A 37 -12.04 -11.94 13.24
CA ALA A 37 -12.97 -13.04 13.42
C ALA A 37 -12.40 -14.33 12.84
N ARG A 38 -12.89 -15.47 13.31
CA ARG A 38 -12.49 -16.79 12.82
C ARG A 38 -13.69 -17.49 12.22
N LYS A 39 -13.45 -18.28 11.18
CA LYS A 39 -14.50 -19.03 10.50
C LYS A 39 -15.11 -20.10 11.41
N GLU A 40 -14.33 -20.64 12.32
CA GLU A 40 -14.76 -21.63 13.31
C GLU A 40 -15.83 -21.10 14.26
N ASP A 41 -15.87 -19.76 14.46
CA ASP A 41 -16.85 -19.10 15.33
C ASP A 41 -18.20 -18.85 14.63
N GLY A 42 -18.33 -19.28 13.37
CA GLY A 42 -19.54 -19.19 12.57
C GLY A 42 -19.76 -17.85 11.87
N ASP A 43 -20.76 -17.81 11.00
CA ASP A 43 -21.10 -16.62 10.18
C ASP A 43 -21.43 -15.36 10.99
N PRO A 44 -22.15 -15.42 12.13
CA PRO A 44 -22.41 -14.22 12.94
C PRO A 44 -21.14 -13.54 13.44
N ALA A 45 -20.11 -14.32 13.77
CA ALA A 45 -18.81 -13.77 14.19
C ALA A 45 -18.05 -13.11 13.04
N LEU A 46 -18.21 -13.63 11.81
CA LEU A 46 -17.59 -13.06 10.61
C LEU A 46 -18.31 -11.82 10.10
N ARG A 47 -19.58 -11.66 10.45
CA ARG A 47 -20.47 -10.60 9.94
C ARG A 47 -21.22 -9.91 11.08
N PRO A 48 -20.50 -9.36 12.10
CA PRO A 48 -21.18 -8.68 13.18
C PRO A 48 -21.84 -7.41 12.68
N CYS A 49 -22.91 -7.00 13.36
CA CYS A 49 -23.45 -5.66 13.21
C CYS A 49 -22.60 -4.70 14.06
N PHE A 50 -22.07 -3.66 13.44
CA PHE A 50 -21.32 -2.62 14.14
C PHE A 50 -22.26 -1.45 14.45
N ASP A 51 -22.42 -1.12 15.73
CA ASP A 51 -23.27 0.00 16.15
C ASP A 51 -22.66 1.35 15.79
N LYS A 52 -21.33 1.42 15.79
CA LYS A 52 -20.58 2.65 15.48
C LYS A 52 -19.35 2.31 14.64
N PRO A 53 -19.04 3.13 13.62
CA PRO A 53 -17.77 3.02 12.91
C PRO A 53 -16.63 3.44 13.84
N GLU A 54 -15.47 2.80 13.65
CA GLU A 54 -14.23 3.20 14.30
C GLU A 54 -13.34 3.94 13.31
N TRP A 55 -12.58 4.92 13.82
CA TRP A 55 -11.53 5.56 13.06
C TRP A 55 -10.22 5.43 13.81
N ASN A 56 -9.28 4.68 13.25
CA ASN A 56 -7.98 4.43 13.84
C ASN A 56 -6.85 4.63 12.81
N ASP A 57 -5.60 4.39 13.21
CA ASP A 57 -4.44 4.58 12.33
C ASP A 57 -4.54 3.77 11.04
N LEU A 58 -5.11 2.56 11.08
CA LEU A 58 -5.30 1.74 9.89
C LEU A 58 -6.37 2.33 8.97
N THR A 59 -7.46 2.84 9.51
CA THR A 59 -8.50 3.54 8.72
C THR A 59 -7.92 4.78 8.06
N GLU A 60 -7.14 5.57 8.80
CA GLU A 60 -6.44 6.75 8.26
C GLU A 60 -5.49 6.36 7.13
N TRP A 61 -4.71 5.29 7.31
CA TRP A 61 -3.81 4.77 6.28
C TRP A 61 -4.56 4.36 5.01
N ILE A 62 -5.63 3.60 5.15
CA ILE A 62 -6.48 3.16 4.03
C ILE A 62 -7.12 4.36 3.33
N SER A 63 -7.54 5.38 4.09
CA SER A 63 -8.07 6.62 3.51
C SER A 63 -7.06 7.34 2.63
N LYS A 64 -5.78 7.41 3.03
CA LYS A 64 -4.70 7.98 2.21
C LYS A 64 -4.47 7.17 0.93
N LEU A 65 -4.44 5.83 1.03
CA LEU A 65 -4.31 4.94 -0.12
C LEU A 65 -5.48 5.12 -1.10
N ALA A 66 -6.71 5.18 -0.59
CA ALA A 66 -7.91 5.41 -1.41
C ALA A 66 -7.86 6.79 -2.09
N ASN A 67 -7.43 7.83 -1.37
CA ASN A 67 -7.25 9.15 -1.94
C ASN A 67 -6.21 9.15 -3.07
N ALA A 68 -5.07 8.49 -2.88
CA ALA A 68 -4.04 8.38 -3.93
C ALA A 68 -4.62 7.73 -5.21
N VAL A 69 -5.39 6.64 -5.09
CA VAL A 69 -6.05 6.00 -6.25
C VAL A 69 -7.08 6.92 -6.89
N ASN A 70 -7.92 7.59 -6.10
CA ASN A 70 -8.99 8.43 -6.62
C ASN A 70 -8.49 9.72 -7.29
N THR A 71 -7.29 10.17 -6.95
CA THR A 71 -6.70 11.41 -7.47
C THR A 71 -5.68 11.19 -8.59
N THR A 72 -5.34 9.93 -8.90
CA THR A 72 -4.35 9.60 -9.94
C THR A 72 -4.92 8.64 -10.99
N LYS A 73 -4.74 8.97 -12.26
CA LYS A 73 -5.12 8.12 -13.37
C LYS A 73 -4.25 6.87 -13.44
N ALA A 74 -2.96 7.02 -13.21
CA ALA A 74 -2.00 5.91 -13.27
C ALA A 74 -2.36 4.78 -12.32
N LEU A 75 -2.78 5.05 -11.07
CA LEU A 75 -3.20 4.01 -10.12
C LEU A 75 -4.57 3.41 -10.49
N SER A 76 -5.48 4.21 -11.05
CA SER A 76 -6.83 3.76 -11.39
C SER A 76 -6.86 2.80 -12.58
N TYR A 77 -6.20 3.14 -13.69
CA TYR A 77 -6.25 2.37 -14.94
C TYR A 77 -4.95 2.35 -15.75
N GLY A 78 -3.84 2.79 -15.14
CA GLY A 78 -2.54 2.78 -15.80
C GLY A 78 -1.96 1.39 -16.02
N MET A 79 -0.95 1.32 -16.87
CA MET A 79 -0.13 0.13 -17.10
C MET A 79 0.60 -0.27 -15.83
N PHE A 80 1.09 -1.50 -15.79
CA PHE A 80 1.83 -2.06 -14.66
C PHE A 80 3.15 -2.65 -15.15
N ASP A 81 4.26 -2.18 -14.56
CA ASP A 81 5.59 -2.70 -14.82
C ASP A 81 6.29 -3.04 -13.49
N SER A 82 6.75 -4.29 -13.38
CA SER A 82 7.51 -4.74 -12.20
C SER A 82 8.95 -4.24 -12.28
N ILE A 83 9.42 -3.55 -11.25
CA ILE A 83 10.76 -2.93 -11.20
C ILE A 83 11.68 -3.71 -10.25
N VAL A 84 11.25 -3.94 -9.01
CA VAL A 84 11.97 -4.73 -8.00
C VAL A 84 11.04 -5.80 -7.47
N LEU A 85 11.51 -7.03 -7.40
CA LEU A 85 10.75 -8.13 -6.80
C LEU A 85 11.70 -9.09 -6.07
N THR A 86 11.51 -9.20 -4.77
CA THR A 86 12.19 -10.13 -3.89
C THR A 86 11.18 -10.87 -3.00
N ASN A 87 11.64 -11.63 -2.03
CA ASN A 87 10.73 -12.34 -1.09
C ASN A 87 9.99 -11.39 -0.13
N LYS A 88 10.53 -10.19 0.12
CA LYS A 88 9.98 -9.25 1.11
C LYS A 88 9.88 -7.82 0.61
N GLN A 89 10.39 -7.53 -0.57
CA GLN A 89 10.35 -6.20 -1.16
C GLN A 89 9.74 -6.26 -2.56
N CYS A 90 8.97 -5.23 -2.89
CA CYS A 90 8.54 -5.02 -4.27
C CYS A 90 8.54 -3.51 -4.59
N ALA A 91 8.90 -3.22 -5.84
CA ALA A 91 8.63 -1.93 -6.45
C ALA A 91 8.04 -2.16 -7.83
N PHE A 92 7.02 -1.41 -8.17
CA PHE A 92 6.37 -1.45 -9.48
C PHE A 92 5.91 -0.07 -9.92
N LEU A 93 5.95 0.15 -11.21
CA LEU A 93 5.51 1.38 -11.82
C LEU A 93 4.07 1.25 -12.31
N ARG A 94 3.25 2.24 -12.01
CA ARG A 94 1.95 2.46 -12.64
C ARG A 94 2.06 3.70 -13.52
N SER A 95 1.69 3.59 -14.78
CA SER A 95 1.85 4.68 -15.75
C SER A 95 0.63 4.84 -16.65
N CYS A 96 0.24 6.08 -16.91
CA CYS A 96 -0.83 6.44 -17.82
C CYS A 96 -0.59 7.84 -18.36
N ASP A 97 -0.56 7.97 -19.68
CA ASP A 97 -0.23 9.23 -20.37
C ASP A 97 1.13 9.81 -19.88
N ASP A 98 1.10 10.96 -19.24
CA ASP A 98 2.25 11.66 -18.65
C ASP A 98 2.38 11.46 -17.13
N GLU A 99 1.51 10.63 -16.52
CA GLU A 99 1.52 10.37 -15.08
C GLU A 99 2.20 9.03 -14.76
N ARG A 100 3.16 9.08 -13.84
CA ARG A 100 3.91 7.91 -13.37
C ARG A 100 3.92 7.86 -11.85
N ILE A 101 3.51 6.72 -11.29
CA ILE A 101 3.54 6.46 -9.85
C ILE A 101 4.38 5.21 -9.59
N LEU A 102 5.50 5.38 -8.90
CA LEU A 102 6.33 4.27 -8.44
C LEU A 102 5.88 3.86 -7.04
N VAL A 103 5.34 2.64 -6.92
CA VAL A 103 4.95 2.06 -5.64
C VAL A 103 6.12 1.23 -5.12
N CYS A 104 6.62 1.54 -3.92
CA CYS A 104 7.73 0.84 -3.27
C CYS A 104 7.27 0.30 -1.92
N ILE A 105 7.50 -0.98 -1.66
CA ILE A 105 7.09 -1.64 -0.42
C ILE A 105 8.24 -2.49 0.13
N ASN A 106 8.60 -2.25 1.39
CA ASN A 106 9.53 -3.08 2.15
C ASN A 106 8.79 -3.76 3.31
N ALA A 107 8.62 -5.07 3.25
CA ALA A 107 7.98 -5.86 4.30
C ALA A 107 8.99 -6.53 5.26
N ASP A 108 10.28 -6.23 5.13
CA ASP A 108 11.32 -6.73 6.03
C ASP A 108 11.39 -5.91 7.33
N GLU A 109 11.95 -6.51 8.36
CA GLU A 109 12.30 -5.84 9.64
C GLU A 109 13.56 -4.97 9.54
N ASN A 110 14.29 -5.08 8.45
CA ASN A 110 15.47 -4.27 8.14
C ASN A 110 15.17 -3.30 6.99
N SER A 111 15.92 -2.21 6.91
CA SER A 111 15.91 -1.35 5.73
C SER A 111 16.47 -2.11 4.52
N PHE A 112 16.05 -1.68 3.34
CA PHE A 112 16.45 -2.30 2.08
C PHE A 112 16.68 -1.22 1.02
N TYR A 113 17.85 -1.26 0.37
CA TYR A 113 18.14 -0.37 -0.75
C TYR A 113 17.44 -0.91 -2.01
N MET A 114 16.39 -0.21 -2.45
CA MET A 114 15.68 -0.49 -3.69
C MET A 114 16.42 0.15 -4.85
N ASN A 115 17.05 -0.65 -5.68
CA ASN A 115 17.80 -0.18 -6.85
C ASN A 115 16.87 -0.07 -8.06
N PHE A 116 16.75 1.13 -8.62
CA PHE A 116 15.99 1.42 -9.84
C PHE A 116 16.47 2.72 -10.48
N ASP A 117 16.33 2.82 -11.80
CA ASP A 117 16.50 4.07 -12.54
C ASP A 117 15.17 4.45 -13.20
N MET A 118 14.60 5.58 -12.80
CA MET A 118 13.35 6.12 -13.35
C MET A 118 13.58 7.32 -14.25
N GLY A 119 14.84 7.68 -14.53
CA GLY A 119 15.20 8.87 -15.32
C GLY A 119 14.93 10.20 -14.62
N VAL A 120 14.64 10.15 -13.31
CA VAL A 120 14.44 11.32 -12.42
C VAL A 120 15.11 11.03 -11.07
N THR A 121 15.41 12.08 -10.32
CA THR A 121 16.15 11.98 -9.05
C THR A 121 15.29 12.23 -7.81
N SER A 122 13.99 12.42 -7.99
CA SER A 122 13.05 12.62 -6.87
C SER A 122 11.63 12.28 -7.28
N GLY A 123 10.78 12.06 -6.29
CA GLY A 123 9.33 11.91 -6.44
C GLY A 123 8.60 12.43 -5.21
N VAL A 124 7.35 12.85 -5.38
CA VAL A 124 6.49 13.24 -4.26
C VAL A 124 5.72 12.03 -3.77
N ASP A 125 5.90 11.66 -2.52
CA ASP A 125 5.14 10.58 -1.91
C ASP A 125 3.70 11.01 -1.61
N LEU A 126 2.74 10.42 -2.30
CA LEU A 126 1.29 10.72 -2.17
C LEU A 126 0.70 10.34 -0.81
N LEU A 127 1.42 9.57 0.00
CA LEU A 127 0.95 9.14 1.32
C LEU A 127 1.38 10.08 2.45
N SER A 128 2.44 10.85 2.23
CA SER A 128 3.00 11.78 3.22
C SER A 128 3.19 13.21 2.73
N ASP A 129 2.95 13.48 1.45
CA ASP A 129 3.19 14.75 0.75
C ASP A 129 4.65 15.24 0.81
N LYS A 130 5.61 14.31 1.07
CA LYS A 130 7.03 14.61 1.15
C LYS A 130 7.73 14.29 -0.16
N THR A 131 8.69 15.14 -0.53
CA THR A 131 9.63 14.81 -1.60
C THR A 131 10.66 13.80 -1.08
N ILE A 132 10.82 12.71 -1.83
CA ILE A 132 11.84 11.69 -1.59
C ILE A 132 12.88 11.83 -2.70
N GLU A 133 14.10 12.15 -2.29
CA GLU A 133 15.27 12.19 -3.19
C GLU A 133 15.83 10.78 -3.37
N PHE A 134 16.28 10.47 -4.57
CA PHE A 134 16.92 9.19 -4.87
C PHE A 134 17.92 9.32 -6.02
N ASP A 135 18.94 8.48 -6.01
CA ASP A 135 19.91 8.33 -7.08
C ASP A 135 20.09 6.83 -7.36
N ASN A 136 19.56 6.38 -8.53
CA ASN A 136 19.48 4.96 -8.89
C ASN A 136 18.77 4.08 -7.83
N GLY A 137 17.88 4.67 -7.05
CA GLY A 137 17.15 4.03 -5.96
C GLY A 137 17.23 4.78 -4.64
N PHE A 138 16.64 4.23 -3.60
CA PHE A 138 16.68 4.78 -2.24
C PHE A 138 16.60 3.68 -1.19
N GLU A 139 17.00 4.00 0.03
CA GLU A 139 16.89 3.09 1.17
C GLU A 139 15.48 3.16 1.76
N ALA A 140 14.67 2.12 1.50
CA ALA A 140 13.35 1.97 2.08
C ALA A 140 13.45 1.44 3.51
N PRO A 141 12.97 2.17 4.53
CA PRO A 141 12.98 1.72 5.92
C PRO A 141 12.23 0.39 6.12
N ALA A 142 12.47 -0.26 7.26
CA ALA A 142 11.72 -1.45 7.65
C ALA A 142 10.21 -1.17 7.69
N TYR A 143 9.42 -2.11 7.18
CA TYR A 143 7.95 -2.04 7.16
C TYR A 143 7.40 -0.73 6.58
N SER A 144 7.90 -0.31 5.43
CA SER A 144 7.51 0.95 4.79
C SER A 144 6.82 0.74 3.44
N ALA A 145 6.00 1.72 3.06
CA ALA A 145 5.42 1.81 1.74
C ALA A 145 5.41 3.26 1.26
N TYR A 146 5.66 3.46 -0.03
CA TYR A 146 5.72 4.75 -0.70
C TYR A 146 4.96 4.70 -2.02
N TYR A 147 4.28 5.78 -2.36
CA TYR A 147 3.63 6.00 -3.64
C TYR A 147 4.22 7.28 -4.26
N LEU A 148 5.33 7.12 -4.97
CA LEU A 148 6.13 8.23 -5.48
C LEU A 148 5.58 8.68 -6.84
N LYS A 149 5.02 9.87 -6.89
CA LYS A 149 4.69 10.57 -8.14
C LYS A 149 5.97 11.15 -8.72
N LEU A 150 6.35 10.67 -9.90
CA LEU A 150 7.59 10.98 -10.61
C LEU A 150 7.41 12.16 -11.56
#